data_c20ea39c759faa5266c4c2c7d4328ad6
#
_entry.id   c20ea39c759faa5266c4c2c7d4328ad6
#
_cell.length_a   1.000
_cell.length_b   1.000
_cell.length_c   1.000
_cell.angle_alpha   90.00
_cell.angle_beta   90.00
_cell.angle_gamma   90.00
#
_symmetry.space_group_name_H-M   'P 1'
#
loop_
_entity.id
_entity.type
_entity.pdbx_description
1 polymer ?
#
loop_
_entity_poly.entity_id
_entity_poly.type
_entity_poly.pdbx_seq_one_letter_code
_entity_poly.pdbx_strand_id
1 'polypeptide(L)'
;MNYVLITGASRGIGKEMAYLFASEGYKLLLVARSEDLLDAICKDINAKYKVETRYLALDISKAYKDIYDYCIVNKIIVDILINNAGFGQYGKAIDYNLEVDKRMIDLNIKAVVALSQLFGKLMSTQGQGQILNVASVAAFMSGPYMACYYASKAFVLNYSLALRQELKKDNVKVSVLCPAPTRTNFFEEAGVKPGKLYLLFSRSSRQAALTGIKCLKRNKAYMIDGMLYKVLVEIMRLLPLTVSTKIMSLVQSGIKARV
;
A
#
# COMPACT_ATOMS: atom_id res chain seq x y z
N MET A 1 3.22 15.29 -18.75
CA MET A 1 2.52 14.50 -17.74
C MET A 1 2.80 15.09 -16.38
N ASN A 2 1.82 15.11 -15.47
CA ASN A 2 1.97 15.54 -14.09
C ASN A 2 2.61 14.44 -13.23
N TYR A 3 2.64 14.63 -11.93
CA TYR A 3 3.35 13.71 -11.04
C TYR A 3 2.51 12.53 -10.58
N VAL A 4 3.19 11.40 -10.40
CA VAL A 4 2.74 10.28 -9.55
C VAL A 4 3.45 10.40 -8.21
N LEU A 5 2.69 10.57 -7.14
CA LEU A 5 3.17 10.53 -5.76
C LEU A 5 3.09 9.10 -5.24
N ILE A 6 4.23 8.52 -4.80
CA ILE A 6 4.29 7.15 -4.30
C ILE A 6 4.88 7.12 -2.89
N THR A 7 4.10 6.66 -1.92
CA THR A 7 4.58 6.46 -0.56
C THR A 7 5.15 5.04 -0.38
N GLY A 8 6.18 4.90 0.48
CA GLY A 8 6.88 3.62 0.65
C GLY A 8 7.66 3.21 -0.61
N ALA A 9 8.22 4.18 -1.34
CA ALA A 9 8.82 3.99 -2.66
C ALA A 9 10.25 3.43 -2.63
N SER A 10 10.90 3.30 -1.47
CA SER A 10 12.29 2.86 -1.37
C SER A 10 12.50 1.37 -1.63
N ARG A 11 11.47 0.52 -1.49
CA ARG A 11 11.55 -0.94 -1.64
C ARG A 11 10.24 -1.55 -2.12
N GLY A 12 10.28 -2.84 -2.46
CA GLY A 12 9.10 -3.67 -2.71
C GLY A 12 8.17 -3.13 -3.80
N ILE A 13 6.86 -3.15 -3.52
CA ILE A 13 5.81 -2.78 -4.49
C ILE A 13 5.93 -1.32 -4.92
N GLY A 14 6.19 -0.41 -3.98
CA GLY A 14 6.31 1.02 -4.26
C GLY A 14 7.49 1.34 -5.20
N LYS A 15 8.65 0.70 -4.98
CA LYS A 15 9.80 0.80 -5.88
C LYS A 15 9.46 0.32 -7.29
N GLU A 16 8.84 -0.86 -7.41
CA GLU A 16 8.45 -1.40 -8.71
C GLU A 16 7.44 -0.50 -9.44
N MET A 17 6.47 0.08 -8.71
CA MET A 17 5.54 1.06 -9.28
C MET A 17 6.27 2.31 -9.79
N ALA A 18 7.29 2.80 -9.06
CA ALA A 18 8.07 3.95 -9.51
C ALA A 18 8.72 3.69 -10.88
N TYR A 19 9.37 2.54 -11.05
CA TYR A 19 9.97 2.15 -12.34
C TYR A 19 8.94 1.98 -13.46
N LEU A 20 7.79 1.39 -13.16
CA LEU A 20 6.73 1.18 -14.14
C LEU A 20 6.12 2.51 -14.61
N PHE A 21 5.83 3.45 -13.71
CA PHE A 21 5.33 4.77 -14.08
C PHE A 21 6.38 5.62 -14.80
N ALA A 22 7.66 5.52 -14.39
CA ALA A 22 8.76 6.16 -15.09
C ALA A 22 8.87 5.67 -16.55
N SER A 23 8.73 4.35 -16.77
CA SER A 23 8.74 3.77 -18.12
C SER A 23 7.59 4.22 -19.01
N GLU A 24 6.53 4.75 -18.42
CA GLU A 24 5.37 5.35 -19.12
C GLU A 24 5.49 6.88 -19.25
N GLY A 25 6.63 7.48 -18.84
CA GLY A 25 6.91 8.91 -18.98
C GLY A 25 6.34 9.81 -17.89
N TYR A 26 5.83 9.25 -16.79
CA TYR A 26 5.34 10.05 -15.66
C TYR A 26 6.50 10.67 -14.86
N LYS A 27 6.31 11.91 -14.41
CA LYS A 27 7.12 12.51 -13.36
C LYS A 27 6.81 11.87 -12.02
N LEU A 28 7.80 11.76 -11.14
CA LEU A 28 7.63 11.04 -9.87
C LEU A 28 7.98 11.91 -8.67
N LEU A 29 7.16 11.79 -7.60
CA LEU A 29 7.51 12.22 -6.25
C LEU A 29 7.51 10.99 -5.35
N LEU A 30 8.70 10.55 -4.96
CA LEU A 30 8.94 9.35 -4.18
C LEU A 30 9.08 9.70 -2.69
N VAL A 31 8.33 9.01 -1.82
CA VAL A 31 8.35 9.30 -0.38
C VAL A 31 8.65 8.03 0.40
N ALA A 32 9.68 8.06 1.26
CA ALA A 32 10.03 7.01 2.21
C ALA A 32 11.00 7.55 3.27
N ARG A 33 11.41 6.73 4.24
CA ARG A 33 12.34 7.13 5.30
C ARG A 33 13.82 7.08 4.87
N SER A 34 14.17 6.14 3.97
CA SER A 34 15.56 5.85 3.59
C SER A 34 16.01 6.76 2.46
N GLU A 35 16.71 7.84 2.79
CA GLU A 35 17.19 8.84 1.84
C GLU A 35 18.10 8.24 0.78
N ASP A 36 19.14 7.48 1.19
CA ASP A 36 20.11 6.88 0.27
C ASP A 36 19.44 5.99 -0.78
N LEU A 37 18.42 5.22 -0.38
CA LEU A 37 17.69 4.36 -1.32
C LEU A 37 16.82 5.18 -2.28
N LEU A 38 16.19 6.26 -1.81
CA LEU A 38 15.40 7.13 -2.66
C LEU A 38 16.29 7.85 -3.67
N ASP A 39 17.41 8.40 -3.23
CA ASP A 39 18.38 9.08 -4.09
C ASP A 39 18.90 8.13 -5.19
N ALA A 40 19.33 6.92 -4.82
CA ALA A 40 19.77 5.92 -5.78
C ALA A 40 18.67 5.56 -6.81
N ILE A 41 17.42 5.39 -6.38
CA ILE A 41 16.29 5.11 -7.26
C ILE A 41 16.02 6.29 -8.19
N CYS A 42 16.05 7.52 -7.70
CA CYS A 42 15.83 8.72 -8.51
C CYS A 42 16.93 8.87 -9.57
N LYS A 43 18.19 8.68 -9.21
CA LYS A 43 19.32 8.72 -10.15
C LYS A 43 19.19 7.66 -11.24
N ASP A 44 18.88 6.43 -10.89
CA ASP A 44 18.70 5.34 -11.85
C ASP A 44 17.51 5.58 -12.80
N ILE A 45 16.37 6.02 -12.26
CA ILE A 45 15.18 6.35 -13.06
C ILE A 45 15.46 7.51 -14.01
N ASN A 46 16.08 8.60 -13.52
CA ASN A 46 16.41 9.75 -14.35
C ASN A 46 17.38 9.37 -15.49
N ALA A 47 18.39 8.57 -15.20
CA ALA A 47 19.35 8.09 -16.21
C ALA A 47 18.67 7.22 -17.26
N LYS A 48 17.80 6.29 -16.85
CA LYS A 48 17.19 5.28 -17.71
C LYS A 48 16.01 5.79 -18.52
N TYR A 49 15.13 6.58 -17.90
CA TYR A 49 13.85 6.98 -18.50
C TYR A 49 13.79 8.47 -18.84
N LYS A 50 14.75 9.27 -18.38
CA LYS A 50 14.83 10.72 -18.61
C LYS A 50 13.57 11.48 -18.17
N VAL A 51 12.96 11.03 -17.08
CA VAL A 51 11.78 11.66 -16.46
C VAL A 51 12.18 12.38 -15.18
N GLU A 52 11.55 13.50 -14.90
CA GLU A 52 11.77 14.24 -13.66
C GLU A 52 11.33 13.41 -12.46
N THR A 53 12.29 13.14 -11.54
CA THR A 53 12.02 12.38 -10.32
C THR A 53 12.56 13.15 -9.13
N ARG A 54 11.69 13.39 -8.15
CA ARG A 54 12.01 14.04 -6.87
C ARG A 54 11.73 13.07 -5.73
N TYR A 55 12.33 13.30 -4.58
CA TYR A 55 12.02 12.52 -3.38
C TYR A 55 11.90 13.38 -2.12
N LEU A 56 11.21 12.83 -1.13
CA LEU A 56 11.15 13.34 0.24
C LEU A 56 11.50 12.21 1.21
N ALA A 57 12.58 12.39 1.94
CA ALA A 57 13.02 11.44 2.97
C ALA A 57 12.37 11.81 4.31
N LEU A 58 11.21 11.19 4.62
CA LEU A 58 10.46 11.49 5.84
C LEU A 58 9.61 10.32 6.35
N ASP A 59 9.23 10.37 7.62
CA ASP A 59 8.30 9.43 8.24
C ASP A 59 6.86 9.91 8.05
N ILE A 60 6.16 9.28 7.12
CA ILE A 60 4.81 9.65 6.70
C ILE A 60 3.80 9.53 7.87
N SER A 61 4.04 8.68 8.86
CA SER A 61 3.16 8.55 10.03
C SER A 61 3.04 9.85 10.82
N LYS A 62 4.05 10.72 10.70
CA LYS A 62 4.15 12.01 11.40
C LYS A 62 4.04 13.21 10.46
N ALA A 63 4.60 13.09 9.25
CA ALA A 63 4.88 14.20 8.34
C ALA A 63 4.06 14.14 7.02
N TYR A 64 2.85 13.56 7.05
CA TYR A 64 2.00 13.51 5.85
C TYR A 64 1.60 14.90 5.33
N LYS A 65 1.47 15.89 6.24
CA LYS A 65 1.18 17.27 5.86
C LYS A 65 2.34 17.92 5.11
N ASP A 66 3.57 17.62 5.49
CA ASP A 66 4.78 18.18 4.86
C ASP A 66 4.86 17.78 3.37
N ILE A 67 4.35 16.59 3.01
CA ILE A 67 4.25 16.16 1.60
C ILE A 67 3.30 17.08 0.83
N TYR A 68 2.14 17.36 1.42
CA TYR A 68 1.14 18.23 0.82
C TYR A 68 1.68 19.66 0.66
N ASP A 69 2.24 20.22 1.72
CA ASP A 69 2.79 21.57 1.74
C ASP A 69 3.96 21.71 0.74
N TYR A 70 4.82 20.68 0.63
CA TYR A 70 5.86 20.63 -0.40
C TYR A 70 5.29 20.70 -1.82
N CYS A 71 4.23 19.96 -2.10
CA CYS A 71 3.58 19.99 -3.41
C CYS A 71 3.00 21.37 -3.73
N ILE A 72 2.36 22.03 -2.75
CA ILE A 72 1.79 23.37 -2.91
C ILE A 72 2.88 24.40 -3.18
N VAL A 73 3.91 24.45 -2.33
CA VAL A 73 5.03 25.41 -2.44
C VAL A 73 5.77 25.26 -3.78
N ASN A 74 6.00 24.03 -4.21
CA ASN A 74 6.73 23.74 -5.46
C ASN A 74 5.82 23.66 -6.70
N LYS A 75 4.54 23.96 -6.58
CA LYS A 75 3.53 23.92 -7.67
C LYS A 75 3.49 22.55 -8.37
N ILE A 76 3.63 21.47 -7.60
CA ILE A 76 3.59 20.09 -8.09
C ILE A 76 2.13 19.64 -8.21
N ILE A 77 1.70 19.35 -9.42
CA ILE A 77 0.37 18.79 -9.70
C ILE A 77 0.46 17.27 -9.67
N VAL A 78 -0.22 16.65 -8.72
CA VAL A 78 -0.27 15.20 -8.53
C VAL A 78 -1.55 14.66 -9.18
N ASP A 79 -1.39 13.94 -10.31
CA ASP A 79 -2.50 13.26 -10.99
C ASP A 79 -2.82 11.91 -10.39
N ILE A 80 -1.80 11.23 -9.82
CA ILE A 80 -1.94 9.90 -9.25
C ILE A 80 -1.29 9.87 -7.86
N LEU A 81 -2.08 9.56 -6.83
CA LEU A 81 -1.60 9.28 -5.48
C LEU A 81 -1.57 7.77 -5.24
N ILE A 82 -0.42 7.25 -4.80
CA ILE A 82 -0.26 5.84 -4.41
C ILE A 82 0.10 5.76 -2.94
N ASN A 83 -0.87 5.45 -2.10
CA ASN A 83 -0.69 5.15 -0.69
C ASN A 83 -0.25 3.70 -0.53
N ASN A 84 1.06 3.45 -0.63
CA ASN A 84 1.64 2.12 -0.54
C ASN A 84 2.40 1.88 0.77
N ALA A 85 2.86 2.92 1.46
CA ALA A 85 3.57 2.77 2.72
C ALA A 85 2.75 2.01 3.77
N GLY A 86 3.37 1.08 4.47
CA GLY A 86 2.74 0.30 5.53
C GLY A 86 3.65 -0.80 6.03
N PHE A 87 3.42 -1.25 7.25
CA PHE A 87 4.11 -2.39 7.83
C PHE A 87 3.14 -3.27 8.64
N GLY A 88 3.61 -4.43 9.06
CA GLY A 88 2.89 -5.34 9.93
C GLY A 88 3.78 -5.84 11.05
N GLN A 89 3.20 -6.43 12.07
CA GLN A 89 3.85 -7.06 13.21
C GLN A 89 3.22 -8.43 13.43
N TYR A 90 4.04 -9.42 13.81
CA TYR A 90 3.58 -10.77 14.09
C TYR A 90 3.77 -11.16 15.56
N GLY A 91 2.75 -11.78 16.20
CA GLY A 91 2.75 -12.35 17.56
C GLY A 91 1.36 -12.12 18.21
N LYS A 92 1.18 -12.47 19.48
CA LYS A 92 -0.08 -12.22 20.18
C LYS A 92 -0.25 -10.73 20.45
N ALA A 93 -1.42 -10.18 20.17
CA ALA A 93 -1.69 -8.76 20.34
C ALA A 93 -1.42 -8.22 21.75
N ILE A 94 -1.63 -9.06 22.77
CA ILE A 94 -1.38 -8.70 24.18
C ILE A 94 0.09 -8.68 24.57
N ASP A 95 0.97 -9.26 23.76
CA ASP A 95 2.42 -9.37 24.04
C ASP A 95 3.21 -8.23 23.37
N TYR A 96 2.53 -7.33 22.59
CA TYR A 96 3.19 -6.22 21.92
C TYR A 96 3.35 -5.00 22.80
N ASN A 97 4.40 -4.23 22.48
CA ASN A 97 4.45 -2.85 22.90
C ASN A 97 3.37 -2.05 22.14
N LEU A 98 2.47 -1.41 22.87
CA LEU A 98 1.39 -0.58 22.32
C LEU A 98 1.90 0.49 21.34
N GLU A 99 3.13 0.98 21.50
CA GLU A 99 3.74 1.98 20.61
C GLU A 99 3.97 1.43 19.18
N VAL A 100 4.14 0.11 19.02
CA VAL A 100 4.23 -0.52 17.69
C VAL A 100 2.87 -0.48 16.99
N ASP A 101 1.80 -0.84 17.70
CA ASP A 101 0.44 -0.78 17.17
C ASP A 101 0.02 0.67 16.86
N LYS A 102 0.33 1.64 17.73
CA LYS A 102 0.08 3.06 17.46
C LYS A 102 0.76 3.52 16.18
N ARG A 103 2.05 3.21 16.01
CA ARG A 103 2.79 3.55 14.79
C ARG A 103 2.19 2.86 13.54
N MET A 104 1.71 1.61 13.70
CA MET A 104 1.03 0.90 12.60
C MET A 104 -0.28 1.58 12.23
N ILE A 105 -1.08 1.99 13.20
CA ILE A 105 -2.33 2.74 12.99
C ILE A 105 -2.02 4.09 12.33
N ASP A 106 -1.02 4.82 12.82
CA ASP A 106 -0.63 6.11 12.26
C ASP A 106 -0.17 5.99 10.81
N LEU A 107 0.60 4.96 10.45
CA LEU A 107 1.08 4.76 9.08
C LEU A 107 0.02 4.12 8.17
N ASN A 108 -0.55 2.99 8.59
CA ASN A 108 -1.44 2.20 7.72
C ASN A 108 -2.83 2.79 7.58
N ILE A 109 -3.28 3.63 8.55
CA ILE A 109 -4.65 4.19 8.57
C ILE A 109 -4.59 5.72 8.46
N LYS A 110 -4.09 6.41 9.49
CA LYS A 110 -4.14 7.87 9.59
C LYS A 110 -3.46 8.56 8.40
N ALA A 111 -2.25 8.14 8.01
CA ALA A 111 -1.56 8.70 6.86
C ALA A 111 -2.30 8.46 5.54
N VAL A 112 -2.89 7.26 5.36
CA VAL A 112 -3.71 6.94 4.16
C VAL A 112 -4.95 7.82 4.09
N VAL A 113 -5.66 8.00 5.21
CA VAL A 113 -6.83 8.89 5.28
C VAL A 113 -6.43 10.33 4.97
N ALA A 114 -5.41 10.83 5.65
CA ALA A 114 -4.96 12.22 5.52
C ALA A 114 -4.52 12.55 4.08
N LEU A 115 -3.65 11.73 3.48
CA LEU A 115 -3.20 11.94 2.10
C LEU A 115 -4.35 11.80 1.09
N SER A 116 -5.24 10.82 1.30
CA SER A 116 -6.41 10.64 0.42
C SER A 116 -7.37 11.84 0.50
N GLN A 117 -7.56 12.44 1.68
CA GLN A 117 -8.38 13.64 1.85
C GLN A 117 -7.72 14.87 1.23
N LEU A 118 -6.45 15.13 1.54
CA LEU A 118 -5.72 16.31 1.07
C LEU A 118 -5.61 16.32 -0.46
N PHE A 119 -5.13 15.23 -1.05
CA PHE A 119 -4.98 15.13 -2.50
C PHE A 119 -6.33 14.89 -3.21
N GLY A 120 -7.24 14.15 -2.59
CA GLY A 120 -8.60 13.98 -3.10
C GLY A 120 -9.33 15.30 -3.26
N LYS A 121 -9.19 16.23 -2.31
CA LYS A 121 -9.73 17.58 -2.40
C LYS A 121 -9.12 18.39 -3.55
N LEU A 122 -7.79 18.33 -3.74
CA LEU A 122 -7.13 18.98 -4.88
C LEU A 122 -7.62 18.40 -6.21
N MET A 123 -7.66 17.07 -6.31
CA MET A 123 -8.14 16.36 -7.51
C MET A 123 -9.61 16.67 -7.82
N SER A 124 -10.47 16.77 -6.79
CA SER A 124 -11.86 17.16 -6.91
C SER A 124 -11.99 18.58 -7.49
N THR A 125 -11.22 19.55 -6.97
CA THR A 125 -11.18 20.92 -7.52
C THR A 125 -10.66 20.96 -8.97
N GLN A 126 -9.75 20.05 -9.34
CA GLN A 126 -9.23 19.94 -10.71
C GLN A 126 -10.18 19.20 -11.67
N GLY A 127 -11.21 18.52 -11.14
CA GLY A 127 -12.15 17.70 -11.92
C GLY A 127 -11.53 16.42 -12.47
N GLN A 128 -10.35 15.99 -11.95
CA GLN A 128 -9.66 14.76 -12.36
C GLN A 128 -8.62 14.32 -11.34
N GLY A 129 -8.39 13.02 -11.25
CA GLY A 129 -7.34 12.44 -10.43
C GLY A 129 -7.53 10.96 -10.20
N GLN A 130 -6.51 10.31 -9.68
CA GLN A 130 -6.55 8.88 -9.34
C GLN A 130 -5.86 8.63 -8.01
N ILE A 131 -6.48 7.80 -7.17
CA ILE A 131 -5.93 7.35 -5.89
C ILE A 131 -5.87 5.83 -5.90
N LEU A 132 -4.69 5.26 -5.62
CA LEU A 132 -4.52 3.85 -5.36
C LEU A 132 -4.10 3.65 -3.90
N ASN A 133 -4.95 3.02 -3.13
CA ASN A 133 -4.63 2.61 -1.77
C ASN A 133 -4.20 1.14 -1.76
N VAL A 134 -3.05 0.83 -1.13
CA VAL A 134 -2.55 -0.54 -1.04
C VAL A 134 -3.03 -1.17 0.27
N ALA A 135 -4.06 -2.01 0.16
CA ALA A 135 -4.55 -2.85 1.24
C ALA A 135 -3.76 -4.17 1.32
N SER A 136 -4.42 -5.30 1.30
CA SER A 136 -3.88 -6.67 1.30
C SER A 136 -5.02 -7.66 1.12
N VAL A 137 -4.74 -8.91 0.78
CA VAL A 137 -5.70 -10.02 0.98
C VAL A 137 -6.12 -10.18 2.44
N ALA A 138 -5.29 -9.73 3.38
CA ALA A 138 -5.60 -9.64 4.81
C ALA A 138 -6.84 -8.76 5.11
N ALA A 139 -7.24 -7.89 4.19
CA ALA A 139 -8.40 -7.01 4.36
C ALA A 139 -9.75 -7.75 4.39
N PHE A 140 -9.78 -8.99 3.95
CA PHE A 140 -11.02 -9.77 3.78
C PHE A 140 -11.31 -10.75 4.91
N MET A 141 -10.46 -10.85 5.92
CA MET A 141 -10.58 -11.81 7.01
C MET A 141 -9.91 -11.32 8.30
N SER A 142 -10.21 -11.96 9.43
CA SER A 142 -9.52 -11.70 10.69
C SER A 142 -8.18 -12.47 10.73
N GLY A 143 -7.12 -11.85 11.23
CA GLY A 143 -5.78 -12.46 11.30
C GLY A 143 -5.26 -12.58 12.72
N PRO A 144 -5.50 -13.70 13.44
CA PRO A 144 -4.82 -13.97 14.72
C PRO A 144 -3.30 -13.86 14.55
N TYR A 145 -2.60 -13.42 15.56
CA TYR A 145 -1.16 -13.10 15.56
C TYR A 145 -0.72 -11.92 14.66
N MET A 146 -1.64 -11.29 13.93
CA MET A 146 -1.43 -10.06 13.16
C MET A 146 -2.69 -9.17 13.25
N ALA A 147 -3.36 -9.13 14.38
CA ALA A 147 -4.69 -8.54 14.54
C ALA A 147 -4.75 -7.08 14.06
N CYS A 148 -3.86 -6.22 14.55
CA CYS A 148 -3.81 -4.81 14.19
C CYS A 148 -3.54 -4.62 12.68
N TYR A 149 -2.63 -5.41 12.09
CA TYR A 149 -2.35 -5.34 10.65
C TYR A 149 -3.58 -5.68 9.80
N TYR A 150 -4.23 -6.83 10.08
CA TYR A 150 -5.43 -7.25 9.33
C TYR A 150 -6.55 -6.22 9.45
N ALA A 151 -6.80 -5.75 10.69
CA ALA A 151 -7.78 -4.69 10.94
C ALA A 151 -7.46 -3.40 10.18
N SER A 152 -6.18 -2.98 10.14
CA SER A 152 -5.76 -1.79 9.40
C SER A 152 -5.99 -1.94 7.90
N LYS A 153 -5.75 -3.13 7.33
CA LYS A 153 -5.98 -3.38 5.89
C LYS A 153 -7.46 -3.50 5.53
N ALA A 154 -8.28 -4.04 6.44
CA ALA A 154 -9.74 -4.01 6.31
C ALA A 154 -10.28 -2.58 6.35
N PHE A 155 -9.76 -1.72 7.24
CA PHE A 155 -10.07 -0.31 7.25
C PHE A 155 -9.76 0.35 5.90
N VAL A 156 -8.54 0.18 5.38
CA VAL A 156 -8.12 0.79 4.11
C VAL A 156 -9.03 0.36 2.96
N LEU A 157 -9.40 -0.91 2.88
CA LEU A 157 -10.31 -1.41 1.84
C LEU A 157 -11.67 -0.70 1.92
N ASN A 158 -12.32 -0.75 3.09
CA ASN A 158 -13.67 -0.20 3.25
C ASN A 158 -13.69 1.33 3.09
N TYR A 159 -12.74 2.05 3.69
CA TYR A 159 -12.57 3.48 3.52
C TYR A 159 -12.44 3.87 2.05
N SER A 160 -11.59 3.16 1.31
CA SER A 160 -11.35 3.47 -0.10
C SER A 160 -12.57 3.21 -0.98
N LEU A 161 -13.36 2.16 -0.67
CA LEU A 161 -14.60 1.87 -1.40
C LEU A 161 -15.67 2.95 -1.15
N ALA A 162 -15.77 3.47 0.08
CA ALA A 162 -16.64 4.59 0.41
C ALA A 162 -16.19 5.86 -0.31
N LEU A 163 -14.91 6.23 -0.17
CA LEU A 163 -14.32 7.41 -0.80
C LEU A 163 -14.48 7.40 -2.34
N ARG A 164 -14.39 6.20 -2.95
CA ARG A 164 -14.65 6.04 -4.39
C ARG A 164 -16.04 6.49 -4.80
N GLN A 165 -17.06 6.25 -3.99
CA GLN A 165 -18.43 6.67 -4.29
C GLN A 165 -18.61 8.18 -4.08
N GLU A 166 -18.01 8.71 -3.01
CA GLU A 166 -18.06 10.13 -2.68
C GLU A 166 -17.42 10.99 -3.79
N LEU A 167 -16.24 10.61 -4.28
CA LEU A 167 -15.47 11.36 -5.28
C LEU A 167 -15.87 11.05 -6.74
N LYS A 168 -16.84 10.17 -6.96
CA LYS A 168 -17.25 9.78 -8.32
C LYS A 168 -17.76 10.95 -9.16
N LYS A 169 -18.52 11.86 -8.56
CA LYS A 169 -19.08 13.04 -9.25
C LYS A 169 -17.99 14.05 -9.64
N ASP A 170 -16.88 14.06 -8.93
CA ASP A 170 -15.75 14.96 -9.17
C ASP A 170 -14.74 14.35 -10.17
N ASN A 171 -15.10 13.23 -10.83
CA ASN A 171 -14.24 12.50 -11.75
C ASN A 171 -12.90 12.06 -11.16
N VAL A 172 -12.84 11.83 -9.83
CA VAL A 172 -11.68 11.27 -9.13
C VAL A 172 -11.89 9.77 -8.95
N LYS A 173 -10.93 8.98 -9.44
CA LYS A 173 -11.00 7.52 -9.43
C LYS A 173 -10.24 6.98 -8.23
N VAL A 174 -10.91 6.28 -7.33
CA VAL A 174 -10.27 5.61 -6.19
C VAL A 174 -10.28 4.10 -6.43
N SER A 175 -9.13 3.47 -6.28
CA SER A 175 -8.91 2.04 -6.49
C SER A 175 -8.14 1.43 -5.32
N VAL A 176 -8.30 0.12 -5.11
CA VAL A 176 -7.58 -0.61 -4.06
C VAL A 176 -6.81 -1.76 -4.67
N LEU A 177 -5.50 -1.81 -4.41
CA LEU A 177 -4.71 -3.00 -4.63
C LEU A 177 -4.74 -3.86 -3.36
N CYS A 178 -5.10 -5.14 -3.51
CA CYS A 178 -5.03 -6.14 -2.45
C CYS A 178 -3.94 -7.16 -2.79
N PRO A 179 -2.66 -6.88 -2.45
CA PRO A 179 -1.57 -7.80 -2.71
C PRO A 179 -1.79 -9.13 -1.98
N ALA A 180 -1.47 -10.23 -2.66
CA ALA A 180 -1.20 -11.51 -2.04
C ALA A 180 0.11 -11.43 -1.22
N PRO A 181 0.46 -12.47 -0.45
CA PRO A 181 1.78 -12.59 0.13
C PRO A 181 2.86 -12.31 -0.92
N THR A 182 3.67 -11.29 -0.70
CA THR A 182 4.62 -10.77 -1.68
C THR A 182 6.03 -10.85 -1.14
N ARG A 183 6.98 -11.27 -1.97
CA ARG A 183 8.42 -11.29 -1.64
C ARG A 183 8.95 -9.87 -1.52
N THR A 184 8.92 -9.34 -0.32
CA THR A 184 9.42 -8.03 0.10
C THR A 184 10.10 -8.17 1.47
N ASN A 185 10.74 -7.13 1.95
CA ASN A 185 11.27 -7.07 3.31
C ASN A 185 10.18 -7.00 4.41
N PHE A 186 8.90 -7.03 4.02
CA PHE A 186 7.75 -6.90 4.93
C PHE A 186 7.79 -7.92 6.09
N PHE A 187 8.15 -9.19 5.81
CA PHE A 187 8.23 -10.23 6.83
C PHE A 187 9.45 -10.08 7.74
N GLU A 188 10.57 -9.63 7.19
CA GLU A 188 11.75 -9.30 7.99
C GLU A 188 11.45 -8.15 8.95
N GLU A 189 10.77 -7.11 8.47
CA GLU A 189 10.32 -5.98 9.29
C GLU A 189 9.25 -6.38 10.32
N ALA A 190 8.41 -7.38 9.99
CA ALA A 190 7.42 -7.95 10.91
C ALA A 190 8.01 -8.94 11.93
N GLY A 191 9.34 -9.20 11.90
CA GLY A 191 10.01 -10.13 12.81
C GLY A 191 9.74 -11.61 12.52
N VAL A 192 9.43 -11.96 11.26
CA VAL A 192 9.05 -13.32 10.86
C VAL A 192 10.00 -13.87 9.80
N LYS A 193 10.35 -15.16 9.91
CA LYS A 193 10.96 -15.92 8.80
C LYS A 193 9.83 -16.64 8.06
N PRO A 194 9.55 -16.27 6.79
CA PRO A 194 8.53 -16.96 6.02
C PRO A 194 8.92 -18.42 5.78
N GLY A 195 7.99 -19.34 6.05
CA GLY A 195 8.21 -20.76 5.79
C GLY A 195 8.35 -21.09 4.30
N LYS A 196 8.91 -22.28 3.95
CA LYS A 196 9.11 -22.71 2.56
C LYS A 196 7.80 -22.66 1.74
N LEU A 197 6.68 -23.09 2.32
CA LEU A 197 5.37 -23.09 1.67
C LEU A 197 4.90 -21.67 1.34
N TYR A 198 5.12 -20.71 2.23
CA TYR A 198 4.83 -19.30 1.99
C TYR A 198 5.64 -18.76 0.81
N LEU A 199 6.94 -19.05 0.75
CA LEU A 199 7.82 -18.61 -0.34
C LEU A 199 7.37 -19.18 -1.70
N LEU A 200 6.90 -20.44 -1.71
CA LEU A 200 6.42 -21.10 -2.93
C LEU A 200 5.20 -20.39 -3.53
N PHE A 201 4.27 -19.96 -2.69
CA PHE A 201 3.03 -19.29 -3.13
C PHE A 201 3.14 -17.76 -3.17
N SER A 202 4.25 -17.17 -2.68
CA SER A 202 4.41 -15.72 -2.69
C SER A 202 4.61 -15.17 -4.11
N ARG A 203 4.08 -13.96 -4.31
CA ARG A 203 4.19 -13.21 -5.57
C ARG A 203 5.43 -12.31 -5.57
N SER A 204 5.90 -11.89 -6.74
CA SER A 204 6.94 -10.86 -6.81
C SER A 204 6.34 -9.45 -6.60
N SER A 205 7.15 -8.51 -6.10
CA SER A 205 6.76 -7.11 -5.98
C SER A 205 6.33 -6.51 -7.32
N ARG A 206 7.01 -6.90 -8.41
CA ARG A 206 6.68 -6.47 -9.76
C ARG A 206 5.31 -6.93 -10.23
N GLN A 207 4.93 -8.18 -9.94
CA GLN A 207 3.61 -8.70 -10.28
C GLN A 207 2.50 -7.96 -9.53
N ALA A 208 2.69 -7.69 -8.23
CA ALA A 208 1.75 -6.90 -7.44
C ALA A 208 1.66 -5.45 -7.96
N ALA A 209 2.78 -4.81 -8.30
CA ALA A 209 2.81 -3.48 -8.89
C ALA A 209 2.04 -3.42 -10.22
N LEU A 210 2.26 -4.37 -11.13
CA LEU A 210 1.52 -4.48 -12.39
C LEU A 210 0.01 -4.65 -12.16
N THR A 211 -0.39 -5.44 -11.16
CA THR A 211 -1.82 -5.59 -10.79
C THR A 211 -2.40 -4.26 -10.30
N GLY A 212 -1.66 -3.49 -9.50
CA GLY A 212 -2.08 -2.18 -9.02
C GLY A 212 -2.25 -1.17 -10.15
N ILE A 213 -1.30 -1.08 -11.07
CA ILE A 213 -1.39 -0.20 -12.25
C ILE A 213 -2.56 -0.62 -13.14
N LYS A 214 -2.76 -1.92 -13.36
CA LYS A 214 -3.92 -2.43 -14.10
C LYS A 214 -5.25 -2.07 -13.41
N CYS A 215 -5.28 -2.09 -12.07
CA CYS A 215 -6.44 -1.68 -11.27
C CYS A 215 -6.81 -0.20 -11.55
N LEU A 216 -5.82 0.69 -11.49
CA LEU A 216 -5.97 2.11 -11.82
C LEU A 216 -6.46 2.32 -13.26
N LYS A 217 -5.71 1.79 -14.24
CA LYS A 217 -6.02 1.98 -15.67
C LYS A 217 -7.41 1.48 -16.06
N ARG A 218 -7.87 0.39 -15.44
CA ARG A 218 -9.21 -0.18 -15.67
C ARG A 218 -10.29 0.42 -14.78
N ASN A 219 -9.95 1.39 -13.94
CA ASN A 219 -10.85 1.99 -12.96
C ASN A 219 -11.63 0.95 -12.15
N LYS A 220 -10.98 -0.13 -11.71
CA LYS A 220 -11.61 -1.15 -10.87
C LYS A 220 -11.65 -0.67 -9.42
N ALA A 221 -12.74 -1.00 -8.71
CA ALA A 221 -12.87 -0.65 -7.30
C ALA A 221 -11.76 -1.28 -6.46
N TYR A 222 -11.49 -2.57 -6.68
CA TYR A 222 -10.30 -3.24 -6.14
C TYR A 222 -9.83 -4.36 -7.06
N MET A 223 -8.57 -4.77 -6.89
CA MET A 223 -8.03 -6.00 -7.51
C MET A 223 -7.17 -6.77 -6.51
N ILE A 224 -7.42 -8.07 -6.44
CA ILE A 224 -6.59 -9.03 -5.71
C ILE A 224 -5.48 -9.51 -6.65
N ASP A 225 -4.23 -9.49 -6.16
CA ASP A 225 -3.10 -10.00 -6.92
C ASP A 225 -3.02 -11.53 -6.85
N GLY A 226 -3.08 -12.18 -8.02
CA GLY A 226 -3.04 -13.64 -8.17
C GLY A 226 -4.40 -14.32 -8.12
N MET A 227 -4.66 -15.17 -9.13
CA MET A 227 -5.95 -15.87 -9.29
C MET A 227 -6.24 -16.80 -8.11
N LEU A 228 -5.22 -17.53 -7.62
CA LEU A 228 -5.36 -18.42 -6.47
C LEU A 228 -5.88 -17.66 -5.24
N TYR A 229 -5.28 -16.51 -4.94
CA TYR A 229 -5.67 -15.69 -3.79
C TYR A 229 -7.05 -15.07 -3.96
N LYS A 230 -7.43 -14.73 -5.20
CA LYS A 230 -8.80 -14.29 -5.48
C LYS A 230 -9.81 -15.38 -5.12
N VAL A 231 -9.58 -16.62 -5.54
CA VAL A 231 -10.46 -17.75 -5.19
C VAL A 231 -10.49 -18.01 -3.70
N LEU A 232 -9.32 -18.03 -3.05
CA LEU A 232 -9.22 -18.23 -1.59
C LEU A 232 -9.98 -17.15 -0.81
N VAL A 233 -9.85 -15.89 -1.20
CA VAL A 233 -10.58 -14.80 -0.55
C VAL A 233 -12.10 -14.96 -0.72
N GLU A 234 -12.58 -15.31 -1.92
CA GLU A 234 -14.02 -15.51 -2.12
C GLU A 234 -14.55 -16.70 -1.28
N ILE A 235 -13.80 -17.80 -1.19
CA ILE A 235 -14.16 -18.93 -0.31
C ILE A 235 -14.22 -18.46 1.17
N MET A 236 -13.20 -17.73 1.64
CA MET A 236 -13.16 -17.26 3.03
C MET A 236 -14.29 -16.28 3.35
N ARG A 237 -14.75 -15.49 2.38
CA ARG A 237 -15.89 -14.56 2.55
C ARG A 237 -17.25 -15.26 2.65
N LEU A 238 -17.39 -16.46 2.11
CA LEU A 238 -18.60 -17.26 2.21
C LEU A 238 -18.74 -17.96 3.58
N LEU A 239 -17.65 -18.08 4.32
CA LEU A 239 -17.64 -18.70 5.64
C LEU A 239 -18.09 -17.70 6.72
N PRO A 240 -18.77 -18.16 7.78
CA PRO A 240 -18.97 -17.34 8.99
C PRO A 240 -17.62 -16.82 9.52
N LEU A 241 -17.59 -15.55 9.98
CA LEU A 241 -16.37 -14.91 10.45
C LEU A 241 -15.63 -15.71 11.52
N THR A 242 -16.35 -16.37 12.43
CA THR A 242 -15.76 -17.21 13.47
C THR A 242 -15.03 -18.43 12.89
N VAL A 243 -15.56 -19.01 11.82
CA VAL A 243 -14.94 -20.17 11.14
C VAL A 243 -13.71 -19.73 10.38
N SER A 244 -13.81 -18.67 9.58
CA SER A 244 -12.66 -18.13 8.84
C SER A 244 -11.54 -17.69 9.79
N THR A 245 -11.86 -17.10 10.94
CA THR A 245 -10.87 -16.72 11.97
C THR A 245 -10.17 -17.95 12.56
N LYS A 246 -10.87 -19.05 12.82
CA LYS A 246 -10.27 -20.31 13.31
C LYS A 246 -9.30 -20.89 12.27
N ILE A 247 -9.69 -20.93 11.00
CA ILE A 247 -8.82 -21.39 9.91
C ILE A 247 -7.56 -20.53 9.85
N MET A 248 -7.71 -19.20 9.88
CA MET A 248 -6.55 -18.30 9.85
C MET A 248 -5.67 -18.45 11.09
N SER A 249 -6.22 -18.75 12.26
CA SER A 249 -5.45 -19.05 13.47
C SER A 249 -4.53 -20.26 13.26
N LEU A 250 -5.04 -21.34 12.66
CA LEU A 250 -4.26 -22.54 12.36
C LEU A 250 -3.16 -22.26 11.32
N VAL A 251 -3.49 -21.51 10.28
CA VAL A 251 -2.51 -21.14 9.24
C VAL A 251 -1.38 -20.28 9.82
N GLN A 252 -1.70 -19.33 10.68
CA GLN A 252 -0.71 -18.40 11.21
C GLN A 252 0.08 -18.96 12.40
N SER A 253 -0.51 -19.82 13.23
CA SER A 253 0.21 -20.46 14.33
C SER A 253 1.40 -21.33 13.86
N GLY A 254 1.36 -21.80 12.61
CA GLY A 254 2.48 -22.50 11.98
C GLY A 254 3.65 -21.61 11.53
N ILE A 255 3.51 -20.27 11.62
CA ILE A 255 4.57 -19.31 11.28
C ILE A 255 5.46 -19.15 12.52
N LYS A 256 6.78 -19.41 12.37
CA LYS A 256 7.72 -19.24 13.47
C LYS A 256 8.17 -17.79 13.58
N ALA A 257 7.97 -17.17 14.76
CA ALA A 257 8.59 -15.90 15.08
C ALA A 257 10.14 -16.02 15.03
N ARG A 258 10.83 -14.93 14.65
CA ARG A 258 12.28 -14.83 14.91
C ARG A 258 12.45 -14.68 16.43
N VAL A 259 13.02 -15.69 17.07
CA VAL A 259 13.56 -15.60 18.43
C VAL A 259 14.87 -14.84 18.33
#